data_ce480fa204637ec495c9347026c541c6
#
_entry.id   ce480fa204637ec495c9347026c541c6
#
_cell.length_a   1.000
_cell.length_b   1.000
_cell.length_c   1.000
_cell.angle_alpha   90.00
_cell.angle_beta   90.00
_cell.angle_gamma   90.00
#
_symmetry.space_group_name_H-M   'P 1'
#
loop_
_entity.id
_entity.type
_entity.pdbx_description
1 polymer ?
#
loop_
_entity_poly.entity_id
_entity_poly.type
_entity_poly.pdbx_seq_one_letter_code
_entity_poly.pdbx_strand_id
1 'polypeptide(L)'
;FLWAGFSEDFLRPEHLRMRIDLWSASLAHPEIAEAERALYQRYREDFERLLAAVAGDDPARRARITQVSDTVMATLDGLWLDWMRRRDAKAVEHGLGTSLLIIEQLLA
;
A
#
# COMPACT_ATOMS: atom_id res chain seq x y z
N PHE A 1 9.89 -1.96 -3.06
CA PHE A 1 8.89 -1.54 -2.09
C PHE A 1 7.56 -2.27 -2.29
N LEU A 2 6.97 -2.15 -3.48
CA LEU A 2 5.65 -2.74 -3.75
C LEU A 2 5.64 -4.28 -3.64
N TRP A 3 6.67 -4.93 -4.19
CA TRP A 3 6.75 -6.39 -4.19
C TRP A 3 7.04 -6.98 -2.82
N ALA A 4 7.75 -6.25 -1.94
CA ALA A 4 8.13 -6.75 -0.62
C ALA A 4 6.91 -7.10 0.24
N GLY A 5 5.82 -6.33 0.14
CA GLY A 5 4.58 -6.58 0.89
C GLY A 5 3.78 -7.78 0.38
N PHE A 6 4.19 -8.39 -0.74
CA PHE A 6 3.49 -9.51 -1.38
C PHE A 6 4.37 -10.75 -1.56
N SER A 7 5.43 -10.85 -0.76
CA SER A 7 6.21 -12.08 -0.68
C SER A 7 5.39 -13.21 -0.07
N GLU A 8 5.78 -14.46 -0.27
CA GLU A 8 5.08 -15.63 0.28
C GLU A 8 4.87 -15.52 1.79
N ASP A 9 5.86 -15.01 2.52
CA ASP A 9 5.76 -14.87 3.97
C ASP A 9 4.63 -13.92 4.38
N PHE A 10 4.49 -12.79 3.67
CA PHE A 10 3.44 -11.82 3.97
C PHE A 10 2.06 -12.27 3.51
N LEU A 11 1.98 -13.18 2.55
CA LEU A 11 0.70 -13.70 2.05
C LEU A 11 0.25 -14.98 2.74
N ARG A 12 0.96 -15.44 3.77
CA ARG A 12 0.53 -16.59 4.56
C ARG A 12 -0.79 -16.32 5.28
N PRO A 13 -1.66 -17.33 5.40
CA PRO A 13 -2.95 -17.15 6.07
C PRO A 13 -2.86 -16.56 7.47
N GLU A 14 -1.84 -16.92 8.27
CA GLU A 14 -1.62 -16.39 9.61
C GLU A 14 -1.37 -14.88 9.61
N HIS A 15 -0.57 -14.40 8.68
CA HIS A 15 -0.26 -12.97 8.54
C HIS A 15 -1.48 -12.18 8.08
N LEU A 16 -2.22 -12.72 7.10
CA LEU A 16 -3.44 -12.09 6.61
C LEU A 16 -4.49 -12.00 7.71
N ARG A 17 -4.67 -13.07 8.47
CA ARG A 17 -5.60 -13.10 9.58
C ARG A 17 -5.24 -12.08 10.67
N MET A 18 -3.97 -12.02 11.04
CA MET A 18 -3.49 -11.05 12.03
C MET A 18 -3.79 -9.62 11.57
N ARG A 19 -3.59 -9.33 10.29
CA ARG A 19 -3.85 -8.00 9.72
C ARG A 19 -5.34 -7.66 9.75
N ILE A 20 -6.19 -8.61 9.39
CA ILE A 20 -7.64 -8.42 9.46
C ILE A 20 -8.10 -8.23 10.90
N ASP A 21 -7.57 -9.01 11.83
CA ASP A 21 -7.88 -8.88 13.25
C ASP A 21 -7.47 -7.51 13.78
N LEU A 22 -6.30 -7.00 13.37
CA LEU A 22 -5.85 -5.66 13.73
C LEU A 22 -6.79 -4.57 13.17
N TRP A 23 -7.18 -4.67 11.92
CA TRP A 23 -8.11 -3.72 11.30
C TRP A 23 -9.47 -3.75 12.01
N SER A 24 -9.97 -4.94 12.31
CA SER A 24 -11.23 -5.10 13.05
C SER A 24 -11.13 -4.47 14.44
N ALA A 25 -10.04 -4.75 15.18
CA ALA A 25 -9.82 -4.20 16.51
C ALA A 25 -9.71 -2.67 16.48
N SER A 26 -9.12 -2.10 15.45
CA SER A 26 -8.98 -0.64 15.32
C SER A 26 -10.34 0.07 15.17
N LEU A 27 -11.35 -0.62 14.64
CA LEU A 27 -12.70 -0.06 14.55
C LEU A 27 -13.40 0.00 15.91
N ALA A 28 -13.03 -0.86 16.85
CA ALA A 28 -13.67 -0.98 18.15
C ALA A 28 -12.88 -0.30 19.29
N HIS A 29 -11.58 -0.10 19.12
CA HIS A 29 -10.66 0.38 20.16
C HIS A 29 -9.87 1.60 19.69
N PRO A 30 -10.20 2.82 20.18
CA PRO A 30 -9.54 4.06 19.74
C PRO A 30 -8.01 4.06 19.90
N GLU A 31 -7.49 3.48 20.98
CA GLU A 31 -6.04 3.39 21.22
C GLU A 31 -5.34 2.52 20.18
N ILE A 32 -5.99 1.45 19.70
CA ILE A 32 -5.46 0.59 18.64
C ILE A 32 -5.52 1.34 17.31
N ALA A 33 -6.62 2.04 17.05
CA ALA A 33 -6.78 2.85 15.85
C ALA A 33 -5.69 3.93 15.76
N GLU A 34 -5.36 4.57 16.89
CA GLU A 34 -4.31 5.59 16.93
C GLU A 34 -2.93 5.01 16.65
N ALA A 35 -2.60 3.87 17.26
CA ALA A 35 -1.34 3.18 17.03
C ALA A 35 -1.22 2.72 15.57
N GLU A 36 -2.29 2.20 15.00
CA GLU A 36 -2.34 1.75 13.62
C GLU A 36 -2.18 2.92 12.64
N ARG A 37 -2.83 4.06 12.91
CA ARG A 37 -2.64 5.26 12.09
C ARG A 37 -1.21 5.77 12.13
N ALA A 38 -0.57 5.75 13.31
CA ALA A 38 0.82 6.19 13.43
C ALA A 38 1.78 5.29 12.66
N LEU A 39 1.56 3.98 12.70
CA LEU A 39 2.36 3.01 11.93
C LEU A 39 2.14 3.20 10.43
N TYR A 40 0.89 3.33 10.00
CA TYR A 40 0.52 3.58 8.62
C TYR A 40 1.15 4.89 8.10
N GLN A 41 1.13 5.94 8.91
CA GLN A 41 1.69 7.23 8.53
C GLN A 41 3.21 7.15 8.29
N ARG A 42 3.93 6.42 9.13
CA ARG A 42 5.38 6.21 8.91
C ARG A 42 5.65 5.44 7.63
N TYR A 43 4.87 4.40 7.37
CA TYR A 43 4.97 3.61 6.15
C TYR A 43 4.69 4.48 4.92
N ARG A 44 3.67 5.32 5.00
CA ARG A 44 3.30 6.26 3.94
C ARG A 44 4.40 7.29 3.68
N GLU A 45 5.02 7.83 4.73
CA GLU A 45 6.12 8.78 4.60
C GLU A 45 7.32 8.16 3.88
N ASP A 46 7.65 6.92 4.19
CA ASP A 46 8.70 6.20 3.47
C ASP A 46 8.36 6.03 1.99
N PHE A 47 7.13 5.68 1.69
CA PHE A 47 6.67 5.54 0.32
C PHE A 47 6.71 6.87 -0.43
N GLU A 48 6.24 7.95 0.19
CA GLU A 48 6.26 9.29 -0.42
C GLU A 48 7.68 9.78 -0.67
N ARG A 49 8.65 9.43 0.18
CA ARG A 49 10.06 9.73 -0.10
C ARG A 49 10.56 9.04 -1.36
N LEU A 50 10.17 7.79 -1.57
CA LEU A 50 10.51 7.07 -2.81
C LEU A 50 9.83 7.72 -4.02
N LEU A 51 8.57 8.11 -3.89
CA LEU A 51 7.86 8.81 -4.97
C LEU A 51 8.49 10.16 -5.28
N ALA A 52 8.96 10.88 -4.28
CA ALA A 52 9.66 12.15 -4.47
C ALA A 52 10.96 11.97 -5.26
N ALA A 53 11.69 10.89 -5.03
CA ALA A 53 12.89 10.56 -5.79
C ALA A 53 12.56 10.29 -7.27
N VAL A 54 11.43 9.65 -7.55
CA VAL A 54 10.96 9.40 -8.92
C VAL A 54 10.52 10.71 -9.59
N ALA A 55 9.78 11.56 -8.88
CA ALA A 55 9.26 12.83 -9.43
C ALA A 55 10.36 13.85 -9.72
N GLY A 56 11.46 13.81 -8.97
CA GLY A 56 12.54 14.78 -9.10
C GLY A 56 12.11 16.18 -8.68
N ASP A 57 12.59 17.21 -9.40
CA ASP A 57 12.34 18.60 -9.04
C ASP A 57 11.19 19.26 -9.81
N ASP A 58 10.48 18.50 -10.64
CA ASP A 58 9.35 19.01 -11.41
C ASP A 58 8.17 19.34 -10.49
N PRO A 59 7.75 20.62 -10.39
CA PRO A 59 6.65 21.00 -9.48
C PRO A 59 5.33 20.33 -9.82
N ALA A 60 5.03 20.10 -11.09
CA ALA A 60 3.79 19.46 -11.50
C ALA A 60 3.74 17.99 -11.05
N ARG A 61 4.85 17.28 -11.16
CA ARG A 61 4.96 15.90 -10.69
C ARG A 61 4.88 15.83 -9.18
N ARG A 62 5.60 16.70 -8.47
CA ARG A 62 5.57 16.77 -7.01
C ARG A 62 4.16 17.03 -6.46
N ALA A 63 3.39 17.84 -7.16
CA ALA A 63 2.00 18.11 -6.77
C ALA A 63 1.10 16.89 -6.85
N ARG A 64 1.51 15.83 -7.58
CA ARG A 64 0.75 14.58 -7.71
C ARG A 64 1.12 13.51 -6.68
N ILE A 65 2.18 13.72 -5.89
CA ILE A 65 2.69 12.70 -4.97
C ILE A 65 1.62 12.23 -4.00
N THR A 66 0.89 13.15 -3.36
CA THR A 66 -0.16 12.78 -2.40
C THR A 66 -1.26 11.96 -3.04
N GLN A 67 -1.72 12.38 -4.23
CA GLN A 67 -2.76 11.65 -4.95
C GLN A 67 -2.31 10.24 -5.34
N VAL A 68 -1.10 10.10 -5.84
CA VAL A 68 -0.54 8.79 -6.20
C VAL A 68 -0.36 7.93 -4.97
N SER A 69 0.15 8.50 -3.89
CA SER A 69 0.31 7.79 -2.62
C SER A 69 -1.02 7.25 -2.11
N ASP A 70 -2.05 8.09 -2.05
CA ASP A 70 -3.38 7.68 -1.61
C ASP A 70 -3.93 6.51 -2.44
N THR A 71 -3.82 6.62 -3.76
CA THR A 71 -4.37 5.61 -4.67
C THR A 71 -3.60 4.30 -4.60
N VAL A 72 -2.28 4.35 -4.62
CA VAL A 72 -1.46 3.14 -4.60
C VAL A 72 -1.56 2.44 -3.26
N MET A 73 -1.52 3.18 -2.15
CA MET A 73 -1.63 2.58 -0.81
C MET A 73 -2.99 1.87 -0.64
N ALA A 74 -4.08 2.49 -1.09
CA ALA A 74 -5.41 1.87 -1.05
C ALA A 74 -5.47 0.62 -1.95
N THR A 75 -4.83 0.67 -3.12
CA THR A 75 -4.76 -0.47 -4.04
C THR A 75 -4.01 -1.64 -3.40
N LEU A 76 -2.88 -1.38 -2.72
CA LEU A 76 -2.13 -2.43 -2.04
C LEU A 76 -2.96 -3.12 -0.96
N ASP A 77 -3.71 -2.36 -0.17
CA ASP A 77 -4.61 -2.92 0.83
C ASP A 77 -5.70 -3.78 0.18
N GLY A 78 -6.27 -3.30 -0.93
CA GLY A 78 -7.27 -4.05 -1.69
C GLY A 78 -6.72 -5.34 -2.28
N LEU A 79 -5.46 -5.35 -2.74
CA LEU A 79 -4.81 -6.55 -3.27
C LEU A 79 -4.60 -7.62 -2.18
N TRP A 80 -4.33 -7.22 -0.95
CA TRP A 80 -4.24 -8.15 0.16
C TRP A 80 -5.57 -8.86 0.41
N LEU A 81 -6.66 -8.10 0.44
CA LEU A 81 -8.01 -8.65 0.62
C LEU A 81 -8.39 -9.55 -0.55
N ASP A 82 -8.07 -9.14 -1.77
CA ASP A 82 -8.34 -9.92 -2.96
C ASP A 82 -7.57 -11.23 -2.97
N TRP A 83 -6.29 -11.20 -2.58
CA TRP A 83 -5.50 -12.41 -2.42
C TRP A 83 -6.14 -13.37 -1.43
N MET A 84 -6.60 -12.86 -0.29
CA MET A 84 -7.26 -13.70 0.71
C MET A 84 -8.51 -14.38 0.14
N ARG A 85 -9.24 -13.68 -0.73
CA ARG A 85 -10.49 -14.15 -1.33
C ARG A 85 -10.26 -15.15 -2.45
N ARG A 86 -9.39 -14.85 -3.38
CA ARG A 86 -9.24 -15.60 -4.63
C ARG A 86 -7.99 -16.46 -4.74
N ARG A 87 -6.95 -16.16 -3.97
CA ARG A 87 -5.64 -16.83 -4.07
C ARG A 87 -5.07 -16.81 -5.49
N ASP A 88 -5.31 -15.75 -6.23
CA ASP A 88 -4.89 -15.59 -7.61
C ASP A 88 -3.63 -14.73 -7.68
N ALA A 89 -2.48 -15.38 -7.89
CA ALA A 89 -1.20 -14.69 -7.97
C ALA A 89 -1.13 -13.74 -9.17
N LYS A 90 -1.80 -14.06 -10.28
CA LYS A 90 -1.84 -13.18 -11.44
C LYS A 90 -2.56 -11.88 -11.16
N ALA A 91 -3.63 -11.93 -10.38
CA ALA A 91 -4.35 -10.72 -10.00
C ALA A 91 -3.47 -9.79 -9.16
N VAL A 92 -2.64 -10.35 -8.27
CA VAL A 92 -1.66 -9.56 -7.51
C VAL A 92 -0.62 -8.93 -8.45
N GLU A 93 -0.07 -9.70 -9.38
CA GLU A 93 0.89 -9.19 -10.37
C GLU A 93 0.28 -8.06 -11.20
N HIS A 94 -0.95 -8.21 -11.66
CA HIS A 94 -1.66 -7.17 -12.42
C HIS A 94 -1.81 -5.89 -11.60
N GLY A 95 -2.22 -6.02 -10.35
CA GLY A 95 -2.41 -4.86 -9.47
C GLY A 95 -1.11 -4.13 -9.18
N LEU A 96 -0.03 -4.87 -8.90
CA LEU A 96 1.30 -4.28 -8.66
C LEU A 96 1.85 -3.63 -9.93
N GLY A 97 1.72 -4.30 -11.08
CA GLY A 97 2.16 -3.76 -12.35
C GLY A 97 1.40 -2.50 -12.74
N THR A 98 0.09 -2.48 -12.54
CA THR A 98 -0.74 -1.29 -12.80
C THR A 98 -0.37 -0.14 -11.85
N SER A 99 -0.08 -0.43 -10.59
CA SER A 99 0.41 0.58 -9.63
C SER A 99 1.72 1.21 -10.10
N LEU A 100 2.65 0.40 -10.62
CA LEU A 100 3.89 0.93 -11.20
C LEU A 100 3.63 1.82 -12.40
N LEU A 101 2.69 1.45 -13.29
CA LEU A 101 2.30 2.27 -14.42
C LEU A 101 1.73 3.62 -13.99
N ILE A 102 0.91 3.64 -12.95
CA ILE A 102 0.38 4.89 -12.38
C ILE A 102 1.53 5.78 -11.93
N ILE A 103 2.50 5.23 -11.21
CA ILE A 103 3.66 5.98 -10.74
C ILE A 103 4.45 6.53 -11.92
N GLU A 104 4.75 5.71 -12.93
CA GLU A 104 5.50 6.13 -14.11
C GLU A 104 4.78 7.19 -14.90
N GLN A 105 3.47 7.03 -15.14
CA GLN A 105 2.69 7.98 -15.94
C GLN A 105 2.51 9.32 -15.25
N LEU A 106 2.38 9.35 -13.95
CA LEU A 106 2.06 10.58 -13.22
C LEU A 106 3.28 11.25 -12.59
N LEU A 107 4.35 10.52 -12.29
CA LEU A 107 5.51 11.04 -11.56
C LEU A 107 6.82 10.96 -12.34
N ALA A 108 6.87 10.20 -13.40
CA ALA A 108 8.06 10.08 -14.23
C ALA A 108 7.77 10.48 -15.66
#